data_0ec5108e831eb69e4d9a2c0c1268c9fb
#
_entry.id   0ec5108e831eb69e4d9a2c0c1268c9fb
#
_cell.length_a   1.000
_cell.length_b   1.000
_cell.length_c   1.000
_cell.angle_alpha   90.00
_cell.angle_beta   90.00
_cell.angle_gamma   90.00
#
_symmetry.space_group_name_H-M   'P 1'
#
loop_
_entity.id
_entity.type
_entity.pdbx_description
1 polymer ?
#
loop_
_entity_poly.entity_id
_entity_poly.type
_entity_poly.pdbx_seq_one_letter_code
_entity_poly.pdbx_strand_id
1 'polypeptide(L)'
;MHGDFFEEYQNEALVGGVSLLSGYIQKTKKEEKNCLYTISGDMLQGSVIDAEFKGISTMDIMNMLNPDVVTLGNHEIDYGLAHLLFLEKIARFPIINANLYIKPSRTRLFQPYYLKEIDGMKILFIGLITEEVLSKVTSEDLISTLVDVEEAAREVEKICNAYKTVDIDFTILLTHIGYENDLKLAELLKPELGVDLIIGGHSHTLLEQPTKVKDILITQVGVGTNQIGRFDIVIDTDNNCVHSYTWKVIPIDDKHCPRDPKIEKILKGYKDQTDQKYNRILCKLRKDLTHPTRTEETEVSNLISDAMKEQLGVDLMCLGTGSLRNEVLESIVTL
;
A
#
# COMPACT_ATOMS: atom_id res chain seq x y z
N MET A 1 0.08 -0.70 3.56
CA MET A 1 0.15 -1.75 4.61
C MET A 1 1.43 -1.65 5.42
N HIS A 2 2.59 -1.39 4.78
CA HIS A 2 3.88 -1.11 5.42
C HIS A 2 4.37 -2.19 6.40
N GLY A 3 4.23 -3.47 6.04
CA GLY A 3 4.71 -4.55 6.91
C GLY A 3 4.10 -4.58 8.32
N ASP A 4 2.95 -3.96 8.50
CA ASP A 4 2.20 -3.93 9.75
C ASP A 4 1.49 -5.28 9.97
N PHE A 5 2.22 -6.20 10.62
CA PHE A 5 1.79 -7.61 10.70
C PHE A 5 1.09 -7.97 12.00
N PHE A 6 1.34 -7.24 13.08
CA PHE A 6 0.88 -7.57 14.42
C PHE A 6 -0.19 -6.62 14.91
N GLU A 7 -1.02 -7.15 15.80
CA GLU A 7 -2.01 -6.35 16.50
C GLU A 7 -1.35 -5.46 17.56
N GLU A 8 -1.93 -4.30 17.78
CA GLU A 8 -1.59 -3.39 18.86
C GLU A 8 -2.75 -3.27 19.86
N TYR A 9 -2.45 -3.12 21.14
CA TYR A 9 -3.48 -2.95 22.15
C TYR A 9 -3.91 -1.48 22.23
N GLN A 10 -5.14 -1.20 21.77
CA GLN A 10 -5.70 0.15 21.75
C GLN A 10 -7.15 0.11 22.26
N ASN A 11 -7.52 1.03 23.17
CA ASN A 11 -8.90 1.20 23.66
C ASN A 11 -9.59 -0.13 24.08
N GLU A 12 -8.90 -0.94 24.88
CA GLU A 12 -9.40 -2.24 25.38
C GLU A 12 -9.71 -3.29 24.30
N ALA A 13 -9.07 -3.18 23.13
CA ALA A 13 -9.12 -4.16 22.06
C ALA A 13 -7.75 -4.37 21.44
N LEU A 14 -7.53 -5.52 20.80
CA LEU A 14 -6.42 -5.74 19.90
C LEU A 14 -6.85 -5.25 18.51
N VAL A 15 -6.12 -4.30 17.95
CA VAL A 15 -6.45 -3.61 16.71
C VAL A 15 -5.37 -3.87 15.67
N GLY A 16 -5.75 -4.02 14.41
CA GLY A 16 -4.84 -4.28 13.31
C GLY A 16 -4.35 -5.73 13.25
N GLY A 17 -3.23 -5.90 12.55
CA GLY A 17 -2.60 -7.20 12.34
C GLY A 17 -3.21 -8.02 11.20
N VAL A 18 -2.33 -8.67 10.45
CA VAL A 18 -2.73 -9.40 9.24
C VAL A 18 -3.53 -10.67 9.52
N SER A 19 -3.49 -11.21 10.75
CA SER A 19 -4.32 -12.37 11.12
C SER A 19 -5.81 -11.98 11.18
N LEU A 20 -6.12 -10.86 11.84
CA LEU A 20 -7.50 -10.33 11.93
C LEU A 20 -7.97 -9.83 10.55
N LEU A 21 -7.10 -9.14 9.81
CA LEU A 21 -7.39 -8.69 8.46
C LEU A 21 -7.76 -9.87 7.53
N SER A 22 -6.95 -10.95 7.55
CA SER A 22 -7.23 -12.18 6.81
C SER A 22 -8.57 -12.78 7.19
N GLY A 23 -8.84 -12.85 8.49
CA GLY A 23 -10.09 -13.39 9.00
C GLY A 23 -11.31 -12.61 8.49
N TYR A 24 -11.23 -11.27 8.48
CA TYR A 24 -12.27 -10.42 7.90
C TYR A 24 -12.45 -10.67 6.40
N ILE A 25 -11.34 -10.67 5.62
CA ILE A 25 -11.37 -10.91 4.18
C ILE A 25 -11.99 -12.29 3.86
N GLN A 26 -11.56 -13.34 4.55
CA GLN A 26 -12.08 -14.70 4.33
C GLN A 26 -13.56 -14.80 4.69
N LYS A 27 -14.00 -14.15 5.78
CA LYS A 27 -15.41 -14.07 6.17
C LYS A 27 -16.22 -13.38 5.07
N THR A 28 -15.80 -12.20 4.63
CA THR A 28 -16.48 -11.43 3.60
C THR A 28 -16.56 -12.20 2.26
N LYS A 29 -15.44 -12.80 1.81
CA LYS A 29 -15.43 -13.63 0.57
C LYS A 29 -16.33 -14.88 0.64
N LYS A 30 -16.69 -15.34 1.85
CA LYS A 30 -17.67 -16.44 2.01
C LYS A 30 -19.11 -15.95 2.02
N GLU A 31 -19.34 -14.75 2.56
CA GLU A 31 -20.67 -14.14 2.67
C GLU A 31 -21.11 -13.50 1.35
N GLU A 32 -20.16 -12.91 0.61
CA GLU A 32 -20.39 -12.19 -0.63
C GLU A 32 -19.83 -12.95 -1.84
N LYS A 33 -20.69 -13.28 -2.80
CA LYS A 33 -20.31 -14.06 -3.99
C LYS A 33 -19.30 -13.33 -4.86
N ASN A 34 -19.52 -12.03 -5.09
CA ASN A 34 -18.75 -11.19 -6.01
C ASN A 34 -17.88 -10.20 -5.21
N CYS A 35 -16.90 -10.73 -4.47
CA CYS A 35 -16.02 -9.94 -3.60
C CYS A 35 -14.61 -9.91 -4.15
N LEU A 36 -14.06 -8.70 -4.30
CA LEU A 36 -12.67 -8.45 -4.70
C LEU A 36 -11.91 -7.77 -3.56
N TYR A 37 -10.67 -8.15 -3.37
CA TYR A 37 -9.73 -7.53 -2.44
C TYR A 37 -8.55 -6.95 -3.19
N THR A 38 -8.29 -5.65 -3.04
CA THR A 38 -7.24 -4.93 -3.74
C THR A 38 -6.34 -4.16 -2.78
N ILE A 39 -5.10 -3.87 -3.22
CA ILE A 39 -4.13 -3.11 -2.44
C ILE A 39 -3.48 -2.06 -3.35
N SER A 40 -3.46 -0.81 -2.89
CA SER A 40 -2.89 0.33 -3.59
C SER A 40 -1.44 0.61 -3.18
N GLY A 41 -0.57 -0.40 -3.26
CA GLY A 41 0.87 -0.29 -3.03
C GLY A 41 1.31 -0.19 -1.57
N ASP A 42 2.61 -0.01 -1.37
CA ASP A 42 3.29 0.07 -0.09
C ASP A 42 2.99 -1.13 0.83
N MET A 43 3.22 -2.32 0.32
CA MET A 43 3.15 -3.56 1.09
C MET A 43 4.36 -3.70 2.00
N LEU A 44 5.54 -3.29 1.48
CA LEU A 44 6.84 -3.40 2.13
C LEU A 44 7.10 -2.24 3.09
N GLN A 45 8.16 -2.38 3.84
CA GLN A 45 8.76 -1.38 4.73
C GLN A 45 7.87 -1.00 5.94
N GLY A 46 8.41 -1.13 7.15
CA GLY A 46 7.77 -0.69 8.40
C GLY A 46 7.91 -1.67 9.56
N SER A 47 8.39 -2.91 9.35
CA SER A 47 8.67 -3.85 10.43
C SER A 47 10.06 -4.48 10.32
N VAL A 48 10.57 -4.93 11.48
CA VAL A 48 11.84 -5.67 11.56
C VAL A 48 11.78 -6.95 10.73
N ILE A 49 10.63 -7.62 10.71
CA ILE A 49 10.43 -8.85 9.92
C ILE A 49 10.54 -8.55 8.42
N ASP A 50 9.91 -7.48 7.94
CA ASP A 50 10.03 -7.09 6.53
C ASP A 50 11.48 -6.77 6.17
N ALA A 51 12.15 -5.96 7.00
CA ALA A 51 13.53 -5.54 6.78
C ALA A 51 14.52 -6.73 6.81
N GLU A 52 14.40 -7.65 7.77
CA GLU A 52 15.30 -8.80 7.92
C GLU A 52 15.21 -9.75 6.72
N PHE A 53 14.00 -9.99 6.22
CA PHE A 53 13.76 -10.88 5.08
C PHE A 53 13.60 -10.12 3.76
N LYS A 54 13.85 -8.81 3.73
CA LYS A 54 13.80 -7.94 2.54
C LYS A 54 12.50 -8.14 1.73
N GLY A 55 11.36 -8.14 2.41
CA GLY A 55 10.06 -8.28 1.79
C GLY A 55 9.64 -9.70 1.41
N ILE A 56 10.49 -10.72 1.54
CA ILE A 56 10.10 -12.13 1.27
C ILE A 56 8.99 -12.55 2.23
N SER A 57 9.13 -12.23 3.52
CA SER A 57 8.11 -12.48 4.54
C SER A 57 6.79 -11.79 4.21
N THR A 58 6.87 -10.56 3.72
CA THR A 58 5.70 -9.79 3.27
C THR A 58 5.02 -10.49 2.11
N MET A 59 5.77 -10.95 1.09
CA MET A 59 5.18 -11.69 -0.04
C MET A 59 4.56 -13.02 0.39
N ASP A 60 5.14 -13.74 1.35
CA ASP A 60 4.53 -14.96 1.89
C ASP A 60 3.17 -14.66 2.55
N ILE A 61 3.11 -13.60 3.36
CA ILE A 61 1.87 -13.15 4.00
C ILE A 61 0.85 -12.69 2.96
N MET A 62 1.28 -11.89 1.98
CA MET A 62 0.44 -11.41 0.89
C MET A 62 -0.13 -12.55 0.05
N ASN A 63 0.67 -13.58 -0.24
CA ASN A 63 0.21 -14.79 -0.93
C ASN A 63 -0.88 -15.54 -0.14
N MET A 64 -0.91 -15.42 1.18
CA MET A 64 -1.97 -15.98 2.01
C MET A 64 -3.21 -15.10 2.09
N LEU A 65 -3.03 -13.77 2.15
CA LEU A 65 -4.14 -12.80 2.06
C LEU A 65 -4.85 -12.87 0.70
N ASN A 66 -4.12 -13.29 -0.34
CA ASN A 66 -4.60 -13.54 -1.69
C ASN A 66 -5.42 -12.37 -2.26
N PRO A 67 -4.80 -11.18 -2.43
CA PRO A 67 -5.45 -10.07 -3.10
C PRO A 67 -5.75 -10.41 -4.57
N ASP A 68 -6.84 -9.84 -5.10
CA ASP A 68 -7.24 -10.07 -6.49
C ASP A 68 -6.39 -9.25 -7.46
N VAL A 69 -5.97 -8.04 -7.07
CA VAL A 69 -5.07 -7.16 -7.84
C VAL A 69 -4.34 -6.22 -6.89
N VAL A 70 -3.08 -5.93 -7.18
CA VAL A 70 -2.25 -4.99 -6.41
C VAL A 70 -1.54 -4.03 -7.36
N THR A 71 -1.40 -2.75 -7.00
CA THR A 71 -0.46 -1.85 -7.66
C THR A 71 0.81 -1.70 -6.82
N LEU A 72 1.87 -1.13 -7.43
CA LEU A 72 3.11 -0.81 -6.72
C LEU A 72 2.98 0.51 -5.96
N GLY A 73 3.66 0.60 -4.81
CA GLY A 73 3.98 1.83 -4.13
C GLY A 73 5.48 2.14 -4.22
N ASN A 74 5.90 3.26 -3.65
CA ASN A 74 7.30 3.67 -3.70
C ASN A 74 8.21 2.84 -2.79
N HIS A 75 7.66 2.12 -1.81
CA HIS A 75 8.44 1.24 -0.93
C HIS A 75 8.72 -0.15 -1.52
N GLU A 76 8.05 -0.56 -2.57
CA GLU A 76 8.33 -1.83 -3.23
C GLU A 76 9.73 -1.89 -3.83
N ILE A 77 10.38 -0.74 -4.10
CA ILE A 77 11.74 -0.70 -4.65
C ILE A 77 12.83 -0.46 -3.60
N ASP A 78 12.51 -0.38 -2.32
CA ASP A 78 13.48 -0.07 -1.25
C ASP A 78 14.66 -1.05 -1.20
N TYR A 79 14.46 -2.28 -1.62
CA TYR A 79 15.50 -3.30 -1.72
C TYR A 79 16.14 -3.40 -3.12
N GLY A 80 15.88 -2.43 -3.99
CA GLY A 80 16.41 -2.33 -5.34
C GLY A 80 15.57 -3.04 -6.41
N LEU A 81 15.80 -2.64 -7.67
CA LEU A 81 14.99 -3.09 -8.80
C LEU A 81 15.07 -4.60 -9.03
N ALA A 82 16.27 -5.18 -8.97
CA ALA A 82 16.43 -6.63 -9.16
C ALA A 82 15.67 -7.44 -8.12
N HIS A 83 15.62 -6.93 -6.88
CA HIS A 83 14.89 -7.55 -5.80
C HIS A 83 13.36 -7.40 -5.98
N LEU A 84 12.89 -6.23 -6.42
CA LEU A 84 11.49 -6.03 -6.78
C LEU A 84 11.01 -7.04 -7.83
N LEU A 85 11.81 -7.27 -8.89
CA LEU A 85 11.49 -8.26 -9.92
C LEU A 85 11.49 -9.71 -9.37
N PHE A 86 12.34 -9.99 -8.40
CA PHE A 86 12.30 -11.28 -7.69
C PHE A 86 11.03 -11.41 -6.85
N LEU A 87 10.64 -10.38 -6.10
CA LEU A 87 9.40 -10.39 -5.31
C LEU A 87 8.17 -10.54 -6.22
N GLU A 88 8.15 -9.88 -7.38
CA GLU A 88 7.07 -10.05 -8.38
C GLU A 88 6.94 -11.51 -8.84
N LYS A 89 8.07 -12.22 -9.03
CA LYS A 89 8.06 -13.64 -9.45
C LYS A 89 7.52 -14.60 -8.40
N ILE A 90 7.67 -14.28 -7.11
CA ILE A 90 7.15 -15.12 -6.03
C ILE A 90 5.72 -14.74 -5.61
N ALA A 91 5.23 -13.58 -6.03
CA ALA A 91 3.84 -13.19 -5.85
C ALA A 91 2.90 -14.12 -6.63
N ARG A 92 1.77 -14.51 -6.01
CA ARG A 92 0.74 -15.37 -6.59
C ARG A 92 -0.52 -14.60 -6.98
N PHE A 93 -0.40 -13.30 -7.08
CA PHE A 93 -1.46 -12.37 -7.44
C PHE A 93 -0.94 -11.37 -8.47
N PRO A 94 -1.82 -10.76 -9.29
CA PRO A 94 -1.40 -9.76 -10.26
C PRO A 94 -0.86 -8.50 -9.59
N ILE A 95 0.34 -8.10 -9.99
CA ILE A 95 0.93 -6.79 -9.66
C ILE A 95 0.92 -5.97 -10.95
N ILE A 96 0.24 -4.82 -10.95
CA ILE A 96 0.06 -3.98 -12.14
C ILE A 96 0.69 -2.61 -11.96
N ASN A 97 1.25 -2.07 -13.05
CA ASN A 97 1.71 -0.69 -13.08
C ASN A 97 1.84 -0.17 -14.52
N ALA A 98 1.19 0.94 -14.84
CA ALA A 98 1.12 1.48 -16.19
C ALA A 98 2.19 2.53 -16.49
N ASN A 99 2.81 3.16 -15.48
CA ASN A 99 3.70 4.30 -15.66
C ASN A 99 5.15 4.09 -15.24
N LEU A 100 5.58 2.85 -15.02
CA LEU A 100 6.98 2.51 -14.77
C LEU A 100 7.62 1.87 -16.01
N TYR A 101 8.68 2.49 -16.53
CA TYR A 101 9.28 2.15 -17.81
C TYR A 101 10.76 1.78 -17.72
N ILE A 102 11.21 0.93 -18.63
CA ILE A 102 12.63 0.67 -18.90
C ILE A 102 13.16 1.74 -19.84
N LYS A 103 14.10 2.58 -19.39
CA LYS A 103 14.63 3.74 -20.15
C LYS A 103 15.06 3.44 -21.58
N PRO A 104 15.93 2.43 -21.85
CA PRO A 104 16.43 2.21 -23.20
C PRO A 104 15.36 1.78 -24.20
N SER A 105 14.45 0.90 -23.78
CA SER A 105 13.44 0.32 -24.68
C SER A 105 12.11 1.06 -24.65
N ARG A 106 11.88 1.92 -23.67
CA ARG A 106 10.58 2.54 -23.38
C ARG A 106 9.42 1.52 -23.27
N THR A 107 9.74 0.32 -22.82
CA THR A 107 8.73 -0.72 -22.51
C THR A 107 8.34 -0.63 -21.05
N ARG A 108 7.09 -0.91 -20.75
CA ARG A 108 6.63 -0.98 -19.35
C ARG A 108 7.32 -2.13 -18.61
N LEU A 109 7.67 -1.89 -17.36
CA LEU A 109 8.33 -2.89 -16.51
C LEU A 109 7.32 -3.95 -16.01
N PHE A 110 6.06 -3.56 -15.81
CA PHE A 110 4.98 -4.41 -15.34
C PHE A 110 3.82 -4.44 -16.32
N GLN A 111 2.89 -5.37 -16.12
CA GLN A 111 1.60 -5.34 -16.79
C GLN A 111 0.86 -4.06 -16.41
N PRO A 112 0.39 -3.24 -17.36
CA PRO A 112 -0.20 -1.95 -17.06
C PRO A 112 -1.60 -2.03 -16.47
N TYR A 113 -2.29 -3.13 -16.72
CA TYR A 113 -3.68 -3.37 -16.33
C TYR A 113 -3.93 -4.85 -16.08
N TYR A 114 -5.05 -5.12 -15.44
CA TYR A 114 -5.59 -6.47 -15.28
C TYR A 114 -7.08 -6.45 -15.58
N LEU A 115 -7.54 -7.36 -16.44
CA LEU A 115 -8.95 -7.55 -16.73
C LEU A 115 -9.47 -8.75 -15.94
N LYS A 116 -10.41 -8.50 -15.05
CA LYS A 116 -11.07 -9.51 -14.22
C LYS A 116 -12.49 -9.71 -14.71
N GLU A 117 -12.89 -10.95 -14.93
CA GLU A 117 -14.29 -11.29 -15.14
C GLU A 117 -14.87 -11.88 -13.86
N ILE A 118 -16.03 -11.39 -13.44
CA ILE A 118 -16.75 -11.87 -12.26
C ILE A 118 -18.26 -11.82 -12.56
N ASP A 119 -18.93 -12.93 -12.48
CA ASP A 119 -20.37 -13.08 -12.73
C ASP A 119 -20.83 -12.53 -14.10
N GLY A 120 -19.97 -12.64 -15.12
CA GLY A 120 -20.19 -12.10 -16.46
C GLY A 120 -19.79 -10.64 -16.67
N MET A 121 -19.52 -9.89 -15.61
CA MET A 121 -19.03 -8.51 -15.69
C MET A 121 -17.52 -8.47 -15.90
N LYS A 122 -17.06 -7.55 -16.76
CA LYS A 122 -15.65 -7.27 -17.03
C LYS A 122 -15.21 -6.03 -16.28
N ILE A 123 -14.28 -6.21 -15.37
CA ILE A 123 -13.72 -5.15 -14.54
C ILE A 123 -12.29 -4.89 -14.99
N LEU A 124 -12.00 -3.65 -15.43
CA LEU A 124 -10.66 -3.23 -15.85
C LEU A 124 -9.95 -2.53 -14.69
N PHE A 125 -8.81 -3.08 -14.25
CA PHE A 125 -7.93 -2.45 -13.28
C PHE A 125 -6.72 -1.84 -13.97
N ILE A 126 -6.35 -0.60 -13.63
CA ILE A 126 -5.15 0.09 -14.12
C ILE A 126 -4.33 0.55 -12.92
N GLY A 127 -3.02 0.25 -12.89
CA GLY A 127 -2.13 0.61 -11.78
C GLY A 127 -1.29 1.84 -12.08
N LEU A 128 -1.13 2.76 -11.10
CA LEU A 128 -0.28 3.95 -11.21
C LEU A 128 0.57 4.14 -9.96
N ILE A 129 1.80 4.61 -10.13
CA ILE A 129 2.77 4.89 -9.05
C ILE A 129 3.25 6.34 -9.10
N THR A 130 3.67 6.87 -7.93
CA THR A 130 4.29 8.19 -7.81
C THR A 130 5.69 8.26 -8.40
N GLU A 131 6.11 9.46 -8.79
CA GLU A 131 7.49 9.75 -9.23
C GLU A 131 8.53 9.55 -8.12
N GLU A 132 8.15 9.59 -6.86
CA GLU A 132 9.06 9.43 -5.72
C GLU A 132 9.86 8.12 -5.78
N VAL A 133 9.36 7.12 -6.48
CA VAL A 133 10.10 5.88 -6.76
C VAL A 133 11.46 6.14 -7.39
N LEU A 134 11.61 7.21 -8.19
CA LEU A 134 12.87 7.57 -8.84
C LEU A 134 13.94 8.07 -7.87
N SER A 135 13.56 8.61 -6.73
CA SER A 135 14.51 9.06 -5.69
C SER A 135 15.24 7.89 -5.03
N LYS A 136 14.67 6.68 -5.14
CA LYS A 136 15.19 5.45 -4.53
C LYS A 136 15.99 4.58 -5.50
N VAL A 137 16.01 4.95 -6.78
CA VAL A 137 16.82 4.26 -7.80
C VAL A 137 18.12 5.01 -8.05
N THR A 138 19.19 4.26 -8.28
CA THR A 138 20.49 4.84 -8.63
C THR A 138 20.50 5.33 -10.10
N SER A 139 21.46 6.17 -10.45
CA SER A 139 21.64 6.62 -11.85
C SER A 139 21.95 5.48 -12.82
N GLU A 140 22.40 4.32 -12.32
CA GLU A 140 22.68 3.11 -13.09
C GLU A 140 21.40 2.29 -13.36
N ASP A 141 20.33 2.51 -12.59
CA ASP A 141 19.08 1.82 -12.82
C ASP A 141 18.44 2.30 -14.13
N LEU A 142 18.03 1.34 -14.93
CA LEU A 142 17.48 1.55 -16.27
C LEU A 142 15.97 1.82 -16.25
N ILE A 143 15.43 2.38 -15.18
CA ILE A 143 14.00 2.67 -15.08
C ILE A 143 13.70 4.18 -15.12
N SER A 144 12.52 4.51 -15.58
CA SER A 144 11.91 5.85 -15.50
C SER A 144 10.42 5.72 -15.24
N THR A 145 9.82 6.74 -14.65
CA THR A 145 8.37 6.86 -14.61
C THR A 145 7.92 7.95 -15.57
N LEU A 146 6.67 7.89 -15.99
CA LEU A 146 5.93 9.04 -16.50
C LEU A 146 5.32 9.74 -15.30
N VAL A 147 5.86 10.90 -14.99
CA VAL A 147 6.07 11.42 -13.65
C VAL A 147 4.95 12.34 -13.19
N ASP A 148 4.39 13.11 -14.09
CA ASP A 148 3.34 14.03 -13.72
C ASP A 148 1.95 13.42 -13.89
N VAL A 149 0.96 14.05 -13.26
CA VAL A 149 -0.42 13.58 -13.27
C VAL A 149 -1.00 13.62 -14.69
N GLU A 150 -0.56 14.56 -15.52
CA GLU A 150 -0.97 14.70 -16.93
C GLU A 150 -0.45 13.52 -17.76
N GLU A 151 0.76 13.05 -17.52
CA GLU A 151 1.30 11.85 -18.17
C GLU A 151 0.60 10.59 -17.69
N ALA A 152 0.32 10.50 -16.38
CA ALA A 152 -0.48 9.41 -15.82
C ALA A 152 -1.88 9.36 -16.46
N ALA A 153 -2.55 10.51 -16.62
CA ALA A 153 -3.84 10.59 -17.30
C ALA A 153 -3.76 10.11 -18.77
N ARG A 154 -2.68 10.45 -19.49
CA ARG A 154 -2.45 9.95 -20.85
C ARG A 154 -2.24 8.44 -20.91
N GLU A 155 -1.60 7.85 -19.92
CA GLU A 155 -1.47 6.38 -19.83
C GLU A 155 -2.82 5.70 -19.59
N VAL A 156 -3.65 6.23 -18.70
CA VAL A 156 -5.02 5.76 -18.52
C VAL A 156 -5.82 5.87 -19.83
N GLU A 157 -5.76 7.05 -20.49
CA GLU A 157 -6.44 7.27 -21.78
C GLU A 157 -6.01 6.25 -22.85
N LYS A 158 -4.71 5.95 -22.98
CA LYS A 158 -4.21 4.95 -23.93
C LYS A 158 -4.77 3.56 -23.65
N ILE A 159 -4.84 3.15 -22.37
CA ILE A 159 -5.33 1.83 -21.99
C ILE A 159 -6.85 1.75 -22.20
N CYS A 160 -7.64 2.73 -21.73
CA CYS A 160 -9.07 2.75 -21.94
C CYS A 160 -9.43 2.75 -23.44
N ASN A 161 -8.71 3.54 -24.26
CA ASN A 161 -8.92 3.54 -25.71
C ASN A 161 -8.58 2.21 -26.39
N ALA A 162 -7.59 1.46 -25.88
CA ALA A 162 -7.28 0.12 -26.39
C ALA A 162 -8.42 -0.88 -26.12
N TYR A 163 -9.21 -0.64 -25.07
CA TYR A 163 -10.38 -1.45 -24.73
C TYR A 163 -11.71 -0.88 -25.24
N LYS A 164 -11.71 0.18 -26.01
CA LYS A 164 -12.95 0.88 -26.49
C LYS A 164 -13.93 -0.04 -27.25
N THR A 165 -13.44 -1.12 -27.85
CA THR A 165 -14.27 -2.10 -28.56
C THR A 165 -14.67 -3.29 -27.68
N VAL A 166 -14.18 -3.34 -26.46
CA VAL A 166 -14.54 -4.34 -25.45
C VAL A 166 -15.56 -3.69 -24.53
N ASP A 167 -16.63 -4.39 -24.28
CA ASP A 167 -17.64 -3.96 -23.31
C ASP A 167 -17.06 -4.14 -21.90
N ILE A 168 -16.59 -3.05 -21.31
CA ILE A 168 -16.05 -3.00 -19.95
C ILE A 168 -17.13 -2.41 -19.05
N ASP A 169 -17.60 -3.20 -18.10
CA ASP A 169 -18.69 -2.82 -17.20
C ASP A 169 -18.26 -1.88 -16.08
N PHE A 170 -16.99 -1.97 -15.67
CA PHE A 170 -16.45 -1.18 -14.54
C PHE A 170 -14.95 -0.97 -14.64
N THR A 171 -14.48 0.27 -14.49
CA THR A 171 -13.04 0.59 -14.54
C THR A 171 -12.55 1.16 -13.21
N ILE A 172 -11.53 0.52 -12.64
CA ILE A 172 -10.90 0.89 -11.37
C ILE A 172 -9.45 1.30 -11.60
N LEU A 173 -9.06 2.46 -11.12
CA LEU A 173 -7.66 2.84 -10.99
C LEU A 173 -7.16 2.47 -9.58
N LEU A 174 -6.11 1.68 -9.50
CA LEU A 174 -5.35 1.47 -8.28
C LEU A 174 -4.15 2.41 -8.31
N THR A 175 -4.19 3.46 -7.51
CA THR A 175 -3.20 4.53 -7.58
C THR A 175 -2.35 4.60 -6.31
N HIS A 176 -1.06 4.90 -6.48
CA HIS A 176 -0.15 5.21 -5.39
C HIS A 176 0.55 6.54 -5.67
N ILE A 177 -0.24 7.61 -5.83
CA ILE A 177 0.21 8.96 -6.21
C ILE A 177 -0.16 10.03 -5.19
N GLY A 178 -0.91 9.67 -4.15
CA GLY A 178 -1.41 10.57 -3.12
C GLY A 178 -2.75 11.21 -3.46
N TYR A 179 -3.53 11.53 -2.43
CA TYR A 179 -4.91 11.99 -2.56
C TYR A 179 -5.08 13.24 -3.42
N GLU A 180 -4.21 14.24 -3.24
CA GLU A 180 -4.26 15.48 -4.02
C GLU A 180 -4.03 15.23 -5.53
N ASN A 181 -3.16 14.27 -5.85
CA ASN A 181 -2.93 13.88 -7.25
C ASN A 181 -4.06 12.98 -7.78
N ASP A 182 -4.72 12.19 -6.94
CA ASP A 182 -5.93 11.45 -7.34
C ASP A 182 -7.07 12.40 -7.73
N LEU A 183 -7.27 13.50 -6.99
CA LEU A 183 -8.25 14.55 -7.34
C LEU A 183 -7.92 15.19 -8.70
N LYS A 184 -6.65 15.60 -8.92
CA LYS A 184 -6.20 16.17 -10.19
C LYS A 184 -6.35 15.20 -11.34
N LEU A 185 -5.99 13.92 -11.13
CA LEU A 185 -6.14 12.87 -12.13
C LEU A 185 -7.60 12.74 -12.56
N ALA A 186 -8.53 12.66 -11.61
CA ALA A 186 -9.95 12.55 -11.89
C ALA A 186 -10.49 13.77 -12.66
N GLU A 187 -9.98 14.98 -12.38
CA GLU A 187 -10.33 16.18 -13.14
C GLU A 187 -9.82 16.15 -14.59
N LEU A 188 -8.65 15.55 -14.83
CA LEU A 188 -8.06 15.46 -16.17
C LEU A 188 -8.73 14.38 -17.02
N LEU A 189 -9.23 13.32 -16.41
CA LEU A 189 -9.88 12.21 -17.13
C LEU A 189 -11.20 12.66 -17.74
N LYS A 190 -11.38 12.28 -19.00
CA LYS A 190 -12.62 12.55 -19.75
C LYS A 190 -13.68 11.51 -19.40
N PRO A 191 -14.96 11.89 -19.29
CA PRO A 191 -16.04 10.95 -18.98
C PRO A 191 -16.14 9.77 -19.94
N GLU A 192 -15.79 9.98 -21.22
CA GLU A 192 -15.85 8.96 -22.28
C GLU A 192 -14.86 7.81 -22.06
N LEU A 193 -13.93 7.93 -21.12
CA LEU A 193 -13.00 6.87 -20.77
C LEU A 193 -13.62 5.80 -19.85
N GLY A 194 -14.78 6.12 -19.24
CA GLY A 194 -15.53 5.19 -18.39
C GLY A 194 -14.77 4.78 -17.13
N VAL A 195 -13.99 5.70 -16.52
CA VAL A 195 -13.36 5.44 -15.23
C VAL A 195 -14.36 5.72 -14.11
N ASP A 196 -14.61 4.74 -13.24
CA ASP A 196 -15.64 4.81 -12.20
C ASP A 196 -15.08 5.03 -10.79
N LEU A 197 -13.93 4.43 -10.50
CA LEU A 197 -13.39 4.38 -9.14
C LEU A 197 -11.87 4.55 -9.13
N ILE A 198 -11.38 5.38 -8.21
CA ILE A 198 -9.96 5.46 -7.83
C ILE A 198 -9.81 4.97 -6.40
N ILE A 199 -8.98 3.94 -6.20
CA ILE A 199 -8.56 3.47 -4.89
C ILE A 199 -7.11 3.90 -4.70
N GLY A 200 -6.92 4.97 -3.90
CA GLY A 200 -5.66 5.66 -3.73
C GLY A 200 -4.80 5.10 -2.60
N GLY A 201 -3.53 5.53 -2.59
CA GLY A 201 -2.53 5.27 -1.57
C GLY A 201 -1.55 6.42 -1.42
N HIS A 202 -0.37 6.19 -0.80
CA HIS A 202 0.76 7.07 -0.64
C HIS A 202 0.62 8.17 0.45
N SER A 203 -0.41 8.99 0.40
CA SER A 203 -0.59 10.11 1.36
C SER A 203 -1.16 9.68 2.72
N HIS A 204 -1.49 8.40 2.89
CA HIS A 204 -2.09 7.85 4.11
C HIS A 204 -3.39 8.57 4.54
N THR A 205 -4.12 9.14 3.60
CA THR A 205 -5.36 9.85 3.87
C THR A 205 -6.46 8.87 4.27
N LEU A 206 -7.16 9.13 5.36
CA LEU A 206 -8.35 8.37 5.74
C LEU A 206 -9.60 9.13 5.32
N LEU A 207 -10.34 8.60 4.37
CA LEU A 207 -11.59 9.16 3.89
C LEU A 207 -12.78 8.41 4.51
N GLU A 208 -13.47 9.08 5.43
CA GLU A 208 -14.72 8.59 6.04
C GLU A 208 -15.83 8.38 5.00
N GLN A 209 -15.80 9.16 3.92
CA GLN A 209 -16.69 9.06 2.77
C GLN A 209 -15.87 9.23 1.48
N PRO A 210 -16.25 8.54 0.39
CA PRO A 210 -15.61 8.75 -0.89
C PRO A 210 -15.80 10.18 -1.39
N THR A 211 -14.74 10.75 -1.95
CA THR A 211 -14.86 12.02 -2.69
C THR A 211 -15.34 11.73 -4.11
N LYS A 212 -16.25 12.52 -4.62
CA LYS A 212 -16.72 12.41 -6.00
C LYS A 212 -16.19 13.58 -6.84
N VAL A 213 -15.47 13.27 -7.93
CA VAL A 213 -15.02 14.24 -8.93
C VAL A 213 -15.62 13.82 -10.27
N LYS A 214 -16.49 14.67 -10.86
CA LYS A 214 -17.36 14.28 -11.98
C LYS A 214 -18.17 13.02 -11.60
N ASP A 215 -18.00 11.92 -12.33
CA ASP A 215 -18.64 10.64 -12.00
C ASP A 215 -17.68 9.63 -11.35
N ILE A 216 -16.42 10.00 -11.11
CA ILE A 216 -15.40 9.17 -10.52
C ILE A 216 -15.47 9.24 -9.00
N LEU A 217 -15.58 8.11 -8.35
CA LEU A 217 -15.45 7.96 -6.90
C LEU A 217 -13.98 7.81 -6.52
N ILE A 218 -13.54 8.49 -5.46
CA ILE A 218 -12.15 8.42 -4.97
C ILE A 218 -12.17 8.02 -3.50
N THR A 219 -11.37 7.02 -3.13
CA THR A 219 -11.21 6.58 -1.75
C THR A 219 -9.77 6.30 -1.39
N GLN A 220 -9.47 6.45 -0.09
CA GLN A 220 -8.23 6.03 0.55
C GLN A 220 -8.52 5.72 2.02
N VAL A 221 -7.84 4.75 2.62
CA VAL A 221 -8.19 4.23 3.97
C VAL A 221 -7.03 4.28 4.96
N GLY A 222 -6.23 5.34 4.91
CA GLY A 222 -5.13 5.54 5.86
C GLY A 222 -3.96 4.59 5.63
N VAL A 223 -3.34 4.13 6.71
CA VAL A 223 -2.13 3.31 6.72
C VAL A 223 -2.30 2.13 7.68
N GLY A 224 -1.45 1.11 7.53
CA GLY A 224 -1.41 -0.06 8.41
C GLY A 224 -2.49 -1.09 8.08
N THR A 225 -2.87 -1.84 9.11
CA THR A 225 -3.88 -2.89 9.05
C THR A 225 -5.06 -2.65 9.99
N ASN A 226 -5.14 -1.46 10.60
CA ASN A 226 -6.15 -1.12 11.60
C ASN A 226 -7.56 -0.99 11.03
N GLN A 227 -7.68 -0.76 9.72
CA GLN A 227 -8.94 -0.63 9.02
C GLN A 227 -8.85 -1.12 7.57
N ILE A 228 -10.00 -1.41 6.98
CA ILE A 228 -10.18 -1.70 5.57
C ILE A 228 -11.39 -0.95 5.03
N GLY A 229 -11.30 -0.46 3.80
CA GLY A 229 -12.44 0.11 3.09
C GLY A 229 -13.32 -0.97 2.47
N ARG A 230 -14.62 -0.87 2.66
CA ARG A 230 -15.59 -1.73 2.01
C ARG A 230 -16.55 -0.90 1.16
N PHE A 231 -16.53 -1.16 -0.15
CA PHE A 231 -17.57 -0.75 -1.08
C PHE A 231 -18.50 -1.92 -1.38
N ASP A 232 -19.80 -1.69 -1.23
CA ASP A 232 -20.81 -2.54 -1.83
C ASP A 232 -21.39 -1.73 -3.01
N ILE A 233 -21.14 -2.18 -4.25
CA ILE A 233 -21.44 -1.41 -5.48
C ILE A 233 -22.44 -2.19 -6.32
N VAL A 234 -23.44 -1.49 -6.83
CA VAL A 234 -24.35 -1.96 -7.87
C VAL A 234 -23.96 -1.28 -9.19
N ILE A 235 -23.63 -2.08 -10.19
CA ILE A 235 -23.21 -1.62 -11.52
C ILE A 235 -24.41 -1.72 -12.48
N ASP A 236 -24.64 -0.66 -13.23
CA ASP A 236 -25.55 -0.65 -14.38
C ASP A 236 -24.75 -1.12 -15.60
N THR A 237 -24.93 -2.38 -15.99
CA THR A 237 -24.21 -2.99 -17.12
C THR A 237 -24.73 -2.57 -18.48
N ASP A 238 -25.90 -1.92 -18.57
CA ASP A 238 -26.40 -1.37 -19.83
C ASP A 238 -25.73 -0.01 -20.15
N ASN A 239 -25.36 0.75 -19.10
CA ASN A 239 -24.73 2.06 -19.21
C ASN A 239 -23.26 2.05 -18.75
N ASN A 240 -22.75 0.92 -18.26
CA ASN A 240 -21.37 0.75 -17.77
C ASN A 240 -20.98 1.81 -16.74
N CYS A 241 -21.75 1.95 -15.68
CA CYS A 241 -21.52 2.94 -14.65
C CYS A 241 -21.99 2.48 -13.26
N VAL A 242 -21.59 3.19 -12.21
CA VAL A 242 -22.07 2.97 -10.85
C VAL A 242 -23.53 3.40 -10.75
N HIS A 243 -24.45 2.45 -10.56
CA HIS A 243 -25.86 2.75 -10.27
C HIS A 243 -26.04 3.25 -8.82
N SER A 244 -25.47 2.55 -7.86
CA SER A 244 -25.51 2.91 -6.46
C SER A 244 -24.38 2.26 -5.70
N TYR A 245 -24.03 2.79 -4.52
CA TYR A 245 -23.02 2.19 -3.65
C TYR A 245 -23.30 2.48 -2.18
N THR A 246 -22.72 1.65 -1.31
CA THR A 246 -22.48 1.98 0.08
C THR A 246 -20.99 1.89 0.39
N TRP A 247 -20.53 2.77 1.27
CA TRP A 247 -19.14 2.81 1.71
C TRP A 247 -19.04 2.70 3.22
N LYS A 248 -18.06 1.95 3.69
CA LYS A 248 -17.74 1.84 5.12
C LYS A 248 -16.25 1.68 5.32
N VAL A 249 -15.69 2.39 6.27
CA VAL A 249 -14.40 2.07 6.87
C VAL A 249 -14.65 1.06 7.97
N ILE A 250 -14.14 -0.15 7.81
CA ILE A 250 -14.32 -1.26 8.75
C ILE A 250 -13.09 -1.33 9.65
N PRO A 251 -13.25 -1.20 10.97
CA PRO A 251 -12.14 -1.43 11.90
C PRO A 251 -11.75 -2.91 11.90
N ILE A 252 -10.46 -3.18 11.89
CA ILE A 252 -9.90 -4.52 12.04
C ILE A 252 -9.50 -4.68 13.49
N ASP A 253 -10.28 -5.42 14.25
CA ASP A 253 -10.06 -5.67 15.67
C ASP A 253 -10.54 -7.08 16.09
N ASP A 254 -10.13 -7.52 17.27
CA ASP A 254 -10.45 -8.85 17.79
C ASP A 254 -11.91 -9.01 18.26
N LYS A 255 -12.68 -7.93 18.34
CA LYS A 255 -14.11 -7.96 18.66
C LYS A 255 -14.97 -8.28 17.43
N HIS A 256 -14.52 -7.89 16.24
CA HIS A 256 -15.30 -7.99 14.99
C HIS A 256 -14.73 -8.95 13.98
N CYS A 257 -13.41 -9.25 14.04
CA CYS A 257 -12.69 -10.02 13.04
C CYS A 257 -12.21 -11.36 13.64
N PRO A 258 -12.47 -12.51 12.97
CA PRO A 258 -11.90 -13.77 13.39
C PRO A 258 -10.40 -13.80 13.06
N ARG A 259 -9.62 -14.56 13.83
CA ARG A 259 -8.19 -14.78 13.56
C ARG A 259 -7.98 -15.84 12.48
N ASP A 260 -6.90 -15.69 11.72
CA ASP A 260 -6.42 -16.72 10.80
C ASP A 260 -5.25 -17.50 11.41
N PRO A 261 -5.46 -18.73 11.91
CA PRO A 261 -4.41 -19.50 12.57
C PRO A 261 -3.27 -19.90 11.64
N LYS A 262 -3.48 -19.89 10.33
CA LYS A 262 -2.41 -20.20 9.37
C LYS A 262 -1.44 -19.02 9.27
N ILE A 263 -1.95 -17.80 9.20
CA ILE A 263 -1.15 -16.58 9.24
C ILE A 263 -0.43 -16.46 10.58
N GLU A 264 -1.11 -16.68 11.71
CA GLU A 264 -0.46 -16.65 13.04
C GLU A 264 0.73 -17.60 13.14
N LYS A 265 0.59 -18.80 12.58
CA LYS A 265 1.68 -19.78 12.58
C LYS A 265 2.90 -19.28 11.79
N ILE A 266 2.69 -18.66 10.64
CA ILE A 266 3.79 -18.11 9.81
C ILE A 266 4.42 -16.91 10.50
N LEU A 267 3.61 -15.97 10.99
CA LEU A 267 4.09 -14.80 11.74
C LEU A 267 4.94 -15.21 12.94
N LYS A 268 4.49 -16.22 13.70
CA LYS A 268 5.27 -16.76 14.82
C LYS A 268 6.62 -17.28 14.36
N GLY A 269 6.68 -17.99 13.23
CA GLY A 269 7.93 -18.50 12.69
C GLY A 269 8.92 -17.38 12.30
N TYR A 270 8.46 -16.31 11.69
CA TYR A 270 9.27 -15.14 11.37
C TYR A 270 9.68 -14.38 12.64
N LYS A 271 8.74 -14.17 13.56
CA LYS A 271 9.00 -13.49 14.83
C LYS A 271 10.05 -14.22 15.66
N ASP A 272 9.94 -15.54 15.80
CA ASP A 272 10.91 -16.35 16.57
C ASP A 272 12.34 -16.20 15.99
N GLN A 273 12.50 -16.07 14.66
CA GLN A 273 13.79 -15.85 14.01
C GLN A 273 14.32 -14.43 14.25
N THR A 274 13.48 -13.42 14.12
CA THR A 274 13.88 -12.03 14.36
C THR A 274 14.18 -11.78 15.83
N ASP A 275 13.38 -12.31 16.75
CA ASP A 275 13.58 -12.15 18.20
C ASP A 275 14.92 -12.71 18.67
N GLN A 276 15.38 -13.84 18.11
CA GLN A 276 16.72 -14.38 18.41
C GLN A 276 17.84 -13.40 18.08
N LYS A 277 17.67 -12.58 17.03
CA LYS A 277 18.66 -11.62 16.59
C LYS A 277 18.51 -10.25 17.29
N TYR A 278 17.30 -9.77 17.41
CA TYR A 278 17.00 -8.38 17.74
C TYR A 278 16.60 -8.13 19.20
N ASN A 279 16.31 -9.18 20.01
CA ASN A 279 16.02 -9.02 21.43
C ASN A 279 17.27 -8.79 22.31
N ARG A 280 18.44 -8.59 21.69
CA ARG A 280 19.66 -8.26 22.43
C ARG A 280 19.57 -6.83 22.96
N ILE A 281 19.60 -6.69 24.30
CA ILE A 281 19.62 -5.40 24.97
C ILE A 281 20.92 -4.64 24.62
N LEU A 282 20.78 -3.45 24.09
CA LEU A 282 21.89 -2.53 23.78
C LEU A 282 22.17 -1.58 24.94
N CYS A 283 21.16 -0.95 25.49
CA CYS A 283 21.29 -0.02 26.60
C CYS A 283 19.96 0.12 27.36
N LYS A 284 20.05 0.82 28.49
CA LYS A 284 18.89 1.28 29.25
C LYS A 284 18.91 2.79 29.35
N LEU A 285 17.87 3.42 28.85
CA LEU A 285 17.64 4.84 28.99
C LEU A 285 17.12 5.17 30.41
N ARG A 286 17.26 6.42 30.83
CA ARG A 286 16.73 6.88 32.13
C ARG A 286 15.21 6.98 32.15
N LYS A 287 14.60 7.16 30.99
CA LYS A 287 13.15 7.22 30.75
C LYS A 287 12.86 6.83 29.31
N ASP A 288 11.64 6.55 29.00
CA ASP A 288 11.18 6.43 27.61
C ASP A 288 11.33 7.79 26.91
N LEU A 289 11.66 7.77 25.61
CA LEU A 289 11.72 8.96 24.77
C LEU A 289 10.56 8.97 23.80
N THR A 290 9.96 10.13 23.55
CA THR A 290 8.74 10.24 22.76
C THR A 290 8.96 10.90 21.40
N HIS A 291 8.09 10.52 20.44
CA HIS A 291 8.00 11.10 19.10
C HIS A 291 6.53 11.30 18.70
N PRO A 292 5.78 12.17 19.41
CA PRO A 292 4.32 12.29 19.27
C PRO A 292 3.87 13.03 18.01
N THR A 293 4.77 13.67 17.29
CA THR A 293 4.47 14.47 16.11
C THR A 293 5.58 14.37 15.08
N ARG A 294 5.22 14.51 13.80
CA ARG A 294 6.16 14.55 12.67
C ARG A 294 6.44 15.97 12.17
N THR A 295 5.91 16.97 12.83
CA THR A 295 6.03 18.39 12.42
C THR A 295 6.90 19.21 13.33
N GLU A 296 7.33 18.64 14.46
CA GLU A 296 8.13 19.32 15.47
C GLU A 296 9.34 18.46 15.89
N GLU A 297 10.32 19.10 16.50
CA GLU A 297 11.48 18.45 17.10
C GLU A 297 11.05 17.60 18.31
N THR A 298 11.58 16.37 18.41
CA THR A 298 11.21 15.42 19.44
C THR A 298 12.42 14.79 20.11
N GLU A 299 12.24 14.19 21.31
CA GLU A 299 13.35 13.57 22.05
C GLU A 299 14.03 12.44 21.26
N VAL A 300 13.24 11.59 20.56
CA VAL A 300 13.76 10.50 19.74
C VAL A 300 14.51 11.05 18.53
N SER A 301 13.95 12.07 17.84
CA SER A 301 14.60 12.64 16.65
C SER A 301 15.94 13.28 17.01
N ASN A 302 16.02 13.96 18.15
CA ASN A 302 17.27 14.55 18.65
C ASN A 302 18.32 13.49 18.99
N LEU A 303 17.95 12.45 19.74
CA LEU A 303 18.87 11.37 20.06
C LEU A 303 19.48 10.74 18.80
N ILE A 304 18.65 10.45 17.79
CA ILE A 304 19.11 9.82 16.56
C ILE A 304 19.97 10.78 15.74
N SER A 305 19.57 12.04 15.59
CA SER A 305 20.34 13.05 14.86
C SER A 305 21.71 13.29 15.50
N ASP A 306 21.77 13.39 16.83
CA ASP A 306 23.02 13.57 17.57
C ASP A 306 23.94 12.34 17.41
N ALA A 307 23.40 11.14 17.53
CA ALA A 307 24.17 9.92 17.34
C ALA A 307 24.72 9.78 15.92
N MET A 308 23.91 10.10 14.90
CA MET A 308 24.34 10.09 13.50
C MET A 308 25.39 11.17 13.23
N LYS A 309 25.21 12.39 13.77
CA LYS A 309 26.18 13.47 13.65
C LYS A 309 27.54 13.06 14.21
N GLU A 310 27.56 12.49 15.41
CA GLU A 310 28.79 12.02 16.06
C GLU A 310 29.45 10.89 15.25
N GLN A 311 28.68 9.88 14.84
CA GLN A 311 29.19 8.72 14.11
C GLN A 311 29.74 9.07 12.72
N LEU A 312 29.13 10.02 12.03
CA LEU A 312 29.53 10.45 10.69
C LEU A 312 30.61 11.56 10.73
N GLY A 313 30.87 12.18 11.88
CA GLY A 313 31.84 13.26 12.04
C GLY A 313 31.47 14.52 11.23
N VAL A 314 30.18 14.82 11.10
CA VAL A 314 29.68 16.00 10.36
C VAL A 314 29.35 17.15 11.32
N ASP A 315 29.39 18.39 10.83
CA ASP A 315 29.08 19.56 11.63
C ASP A 315 27.59 19.75 11.90
N LEU A 316 26.76 19.31 10.95
CA LEU A 316 25.29 19.37 11.01
C LEU A 316 24.67 18.08 10.51
N MET A 317 23.64 17.59 11.22
CA MET A 317 22.80 16.49 10.79
C MET A 317 21.32 16.91 10.86
N CYS A 318 20.63 16.77 9.71
CA CYS A 318 19.19 16.96 9.62
C CYS A 318 18.53 15.62 9.26
N LEU A 319 17.54 15.22 10.06
CA LEU A 319 16.76 14.03 9.82
C LEU A 319 15.29 14.41 9.61
N GLY A 320 14.69 13.94 8.52
CA GLY A 320 13.26 14.11 8.30
C GLY A 320 12.47 13.34 9.37
N THR A 321 11.61 13.99 10.10
CA THR A 321 10.84 13.38 11.20
C THR A 321 9.93 12.24 10.72
N GLY A 322 9.47 12.29 9.48
CA GLY A 322 8.73 11.19 8.83
C GLY A 322 9.51 9.87 8.68
N SER A 323 10.84 9.91 8.83
CA SER A 323 11.69 8.70 8.83
C SER A 323 11.56 7.89 10.12
N LEU A 324 11.06 8.51 11.19
CA LEU A 324 10.82 7.86 12.49
C LEU A 324 9.37 7.39 12.54
N ARG A 325 9.18 6.08 12.68
CA ARG A 325 7.85 5.45 12.61
C ARG A 325 7.23 5.20 13.97
N ASN A 326 8.04 4.96 15.01
CA ASN A 326 7.56 4.69 16.36
C ASN A 326 7.38 5.99 17.14
N GLU A 327 6.28 6.10 17.87
CA GLU A 327 5.97 7.25 18.72
C GLU A 327 6.72 7.24 20.04
N VAL A 328 7.22 6.07 20.47
CA VAL A 328 7.95 5.89 21.73
C VAL A 328 9.15 4.98 21.51
N LEU A 329 10.31 5.39 22.00
CA LEU A 329 11.46 4.53 22.24
C LEU A 329 11.48 4.17 23.72
N GLU A 330 11.18 2.93 24.03
CA GLU A 330 11.13 2.42 25.40
C GLU A 330 12.49 2.50 26.10
N SER A 331 12.49 2.57 27.43
CA SER A 331 13.71 2.70 28.22
C SER A 331 14.67 1.52 28.12
N ILE A 332 14.18 0.33 27.77
CA ILE A 332 15.02 -0.83 27.42
C ILE A 332 15.15 -0.89 25.91
N VAL A 333 16.32 -0.50 25.42
CA VAL A 333 16.60 -0.47 23.97
C VAL A 333 17.23 -1.79 23.55
N THR A 334 16.63 -2.45 22.59
CA THR A 334 17.15 -3.65 21.93
C THR A 334 17.73 -3.33 20.57
N LEU A 335 18.42 -4.31 19.95
CA LEU A 335 19.04 -4.15 18.63
C LEU A 335 17.98 -3.87 17.54
#